data_ad1e7b4782635569b337501588bc709b
#
_entry.id   ad1e7b4782635569b337501588bc709b
#
_cell.length_a   1.000
_cell.length_b   1.000
_cell.length_c   1.000
_cell.angle_alpha   90.00
_cell.angle_beta   90.00
_cell.angle_gamma   90.00
#
_symmetry.space_group_name_H-M   'P 1'
#
loop_
_entity.id
_entity.type
_entity.pdbx_description
1 polymer ?
#
loop_
_entity_poly.entity_id
_entity_poly.type
_entity_poly.pdbx_seq_one_letter_code
_entity_poly.pdbx_strand_id
1 'polypeptide(L)'
;VLARYKALQGYNVLHPMGWDSFGMPAENAARQNNLDPKTWTESNIKTMRSQLKKLGLSIDWDKEISTCSEDYYKHQQEFFLDLYDKGLVYRKENYVNWDPVDETVLANEQVVDGKGWRSGAIVERKKLNQWFFNISKFSEDLLQGLDALENWPNKVKVMQKNWIGKSF
;
A
#
# COMPACT_ATOMS: atom_id res chain seq x y z
N VAL A 1 20.36 0.43 -15.62
CA VAL A 1 21.53 1.18 -16.11
C VAL A 1 22.32 1.77 -14.96
N LEU A 2 21.73 2.67 -14.14
CA LEU A 2 22.42 3.41 -13.07
C LEU A 2 23.13 2.49 -12.07
N ALA A 3 22.46 1.43 -11.57
CA ALA A 3 23.05 0.48 -10.63
C ALA A 3 24.34 -0.15 -11.16
N ARG A 4 24.32 -0.63 -12.40
CA ARG A 4 25.52 -1.20 -13.04
C ARG A 4 26.63 -0.18 -13.24
N TYR A 5 26.27 1.02 -13.69
CA TYR A 5 27.25 2.09 -13.89
C TYR A 5 27.95 2.43 -12.58
N LYS A 6 27.20 2.58 -11.50
CA LYS A 6 27.78 2.87 -10.18
C LYS A 6 28.62 1.71 -9.62
N ALA A 7 28.15 0.46 -9.79
CA ALA A 7 28.94 -0.70 -9.40
C ALA A 7 30.27 -0.78 -10.16
N LEU A 8 30.30 -0.49 -11.48
CA LEU A 8 31.52 -0.43 -12.28
C LEU A 8 32.47 0.68 -11.84
N GLN A 9 31.95 1.73 -11.20
CA GLN A 9 32.77 2.80 -10.59
C GLN A 9 33.27 2.47 -9.19
N GLY A 10 33.02 1.26 -8.68
CA GLY A 10 33.46 0.83 -7.34
C GLY A 10 32.52 1.22 -6.19
N TYR A 11 31.34 1.74 -6.49
CA TYR A 11 30.34 2.02 -5.44
C TYR A 11 29.71 0.73 -4.92
N ASN A 12 29.45 0.69 -3.62
CA ASN A 12 28.59 -0.34 -3.03
C ASN A 12 27.11 0.03 -3.32
N VAL A 13 26.48 -0.72 -4.21
CA VAL A 13 25.14 -0.41 -4.73
C VAL A 13 24.11 -1.34 -4.11
N LEU A 14 23.16 -0.78 -3.35
CA LEU A 14 21.97 -1.50 -2.89
C LEU A 14 20.83 -1.29 -3.89
N HIS A 15 20.45 -2.34 -4.60
CA HIS A 15 19.33 -2.34 -5.56
C HIS A 15 18.45 -3.56 -5.29
N PRO A 16 17.65 -3.56 -4.23
CA PRO A 16 16.87 -4.70 -3.80
C PRO A 16 15.62 -4.91 -4.67
N MET A 17 15.00 -6.09 -4.53
CA MET A 17 13.66 -6.37 -5.01
C MET A 17 12.70 -6.45 -3.83
N GLY A 18 11.59 -5.70 -3.91
CA GLY A 18 10.47 -5.79 -2.98
C GLY A 18 9.21 -6.29 -3.68
N TRP A 19 8.58 -7.33 -3.11
CA TRP A 19 7.29 -7.83 -3.57
C TRP A 19 6.17 -7.21 -2.73
N ASP A 20 5.32 -6.42 -3.37
CA ASP A 20 4.05 -5.98 -2.78
C ASP A 20 3.06 -7.13 -2.85
N SER A 21 3.04 -7.93 -1.80
CA SER A 21 2.48 -9.27 -1.81
C SER A 21 1.27 -9.48 -0.90
N PHE A 22 0.77 -8.41 -0.29
CA PHE A 22 -0.53 -8.36 0.34
C PHE A 22 -1.59 -7.78 -0.58
N GLY A 23 -2.83 -8.13 -0.33
CA GLY A 23 -3.98 -7.42 -0.86
C GLY A 23 -5.00 -8.27 -1.58
N MET A 24 -6.15 -7.69 -1.79
CA MET A 24 -7.33 -8.30 -2.40
C MET A 24 -7.10 -8.85 -3.82
N PRO A 25 -6.28 -8.24 -4.70
CA PRO A 25 -6.06 -8.82 -6.03
C PRO A 25 -5.52 -10.24 -5.98
N ALA A 26 -4.55 -10.50 -5.10
CA ALA A 26 -3.98 -11.83 -4.91
C ALA A 26 -4.99 -12.81 -4.27
N GLU A 27 -5.74 -12.35 -3.26
CA GLU A 27 -6.77 -13.14 -2.59
C GLU A 27 -7.90 -13.54 -3.54
N ASN A 28 -8.39 -12.61 -4.36
CA ASN A 28 -9.45 -12.89 -5.32
C ASN A 28 -8.98 -13.82 -6.45
N ALA A 29 -7.76 -13.63 -6.94
CA ALA A 29 -7.18 -14.53 -7.94
C ALA A 29 -6.99 -15.95 -7.38
N ALA A 30 -6.54 -16.08 -6.13
CA ALA A 30 -6.42 -17.35 -5.45
C ALA A 30 -7.79 -18.03 -5.29
N ARG A 31 -8.81 -17.29 -4.85
CA ARG A 31 -10.20 -17.78 -4.74
C ARG A 31 -10.73 -18.29 -6.08
N GLN A 32 -10.56 -17.52 -7.17
CA GLN A 32 -10.98 -17.91 -8.52
C GLN A 32 -10.30 -19.19 -9.03
N ASN A 33 -9.08 -19.45 -8.59
CA ASN A 33 -8.32 -20.63 -8.96
C ASN A 33 -8.42 -21.77 -7.92
N ASN A 34 -9.26 -21.64 -6.89
CA ASN A 34 -9.37 -22.59 -5.79
C ASN A 34 -8.04 -22.91 -5.10
N LEU A 35 -7.21 -21.88 -4.92
CA LEU A 35 -5.91 -21.98 -4.28
C LEU A 35 -5.87 -21.15 -3.00
N ASP A 36 -4.98 -21.53 -2.10
CA ASP A 36 -4.63 -20.72 -0.95
C ASP A 36 -3.88 -19.43 -1.39
N PRO A 37 -4.24 -18.23 -0.86
CA PRO A 37 -3.60 -16.97 -1.23
C PRO A 37 -2.08 -16.96 -1.06
N LYS A 38 -1.55 -17.61 -0.01
CA LYS A 38 -0.12 -17.71 0.22
C LYS A 38 0.55 -18.51 -0.90
N THR A 39 0.03 -19.70 -1.18
CA THR A 39 0.54 -20.57 -2.24
C THR A 39 0.50 -19.90 -3.62
N TRP A 40 -0.59 -19.19 -3.93
CA TRP A 40 -0.72 -18.43 -5.16
C TRP A 40 0.33 -17.32 -5.26
N THR A 41 0.48 -16.53 -4.21
CA THR A 41 1.44 -15.42 -4.16
C THR A 41 2.88 -15.90 -4.28
N GLU A 42 3.27 -16.91 -3.52
CA GLU A 42 4.62 -17.47 -3.57
C GLU A 42 4.96 -18.05 -4.95
N SER A 43 4.01 -18.73 -5.59
CA SER A 43 4.18 -19.24 -6.96
C SER A 43 4.40 -18.11 -7.97
N ASN A 44 3.63 -17.03 -7.87
CA ASN A 44 3.77 -15.87 -8.73
C ASN A 44 5.10 -15.15 -8.52
N ILE A 45 5.53 -14.96 -7.27
CA ILE A 45 6.85 -14.40 -6.95
C ILE A 45 7.96 -15.22 -7.59
N LYS A 46 7.90 -16.55 -7.46
CA LYS A 46 8.88 -17.46 -8.06
C LYS A 46 8.95 -17.31 -9.59
N THR A 47 7.79 -17.21 -10.22
CA THR A 47 7.69 -17.02 -11.68
C THR A 47 8.27 -15.67 -12.11
N MET A 48 7.83 -14.58 -11.48
CA MET A 48 8.31 -13.23 -11.78
C MET A 48 9.80 -13.07 -11.52
N ARG A 49 10.31 -13.64 -10.42
CA ARG A 49 11.77 -13.67 -10.14
C ARG A 49 12.54 -14.34 -11.27
N SER A 50 12.07 -15.48 -11.75
CA SER A 50 12.70 -16.19 -12.87
C SER A 50 12.70 -15.34 -14.14
N GLN A 51 11.60 -14.67 -14.45
CA GLN A 51 11.47 -13.79 -15.60
C GLN A 51 12.40 -12.58 -15.50
N LEU A 52 12.44 -11.89 -14.36
CA LEU A 52 13.30 -10.74 -14.13
C LEU A 52 14.80 -11.10 -14.18
N LYS A 53 15.18 -12.30 -13.70
CA LYS A 53 16.55 -12.81 -13.84
C LYS A 53 16.93 -13.03 -15.31
N LYS A 54 16.00 -13.51 -16.14
CA LYS A 54 16.23 -13.68 -17.60
C LYS A 54 16.42 -12.33 -18.32
N LEU A 55 15.78 -11.26 -17.85
CA LEU A 55 15.99 -9.90 -18.36
C LEU A 55 17.36 -9.34 -18.00
N GLY A 56 18.11 -10.01 -17.14
CA GLY A 56 19.46 -9.60 -16.75
C GLY A 56 19.48 -8.28 -15.97
N LEU A 57 18.46 -7.97 -15.18
CA LEU A 57 18.44 -6.79 -14.34
C LEU A 57 19.49 -6.90 -13.24
N SER A 58 20.12 -5.77 -12.90
CA SER A 58 21.13 -5.68 -11.84
C SER A 58 20.44 -5.49 -10.48
N ILE A 59 19.77 -6.54 -10.03
CA ILE A 59 19.07 -6.58 -8.73
C ILE A 59 19.93 -7.40 -7.76
N ASP A 60 20.02 -6.90 -6.54
CA ASP A 60 20.63 -7.61 -5.40
C ASP A 60 19.60 -8.59 -4.83
N TRP A 61 19.58 -9.80 -5.37
CA TRP A 61 18.63 -10.85 -5.02
C TRP A 61 18.80 -11.39 -3.59
N ASP A 62 19.96 -11.14 -2.97
CA ASP A 62 20.20 -11.50 -1.56
C ASP A 62 19.52 -10.52 -0.59
N LYS A 63 19.04 -9.38 -1.11
CA LYS A 63 18.30 -8.34 -0.38
C LYS A 63 16.83 -8.29 -0.79
N GLU A 64 16.30 -9.39 -1.24
CA GLU A 64 14.90 -9.55 -1.61
C GLU A 64 13.99 -9.54 -0.38
N ILE A 65 12.91 -8.79 -0.43
CA ILE A 65 11.90 -8.71 0.64
C ILE A 65 10.50 -8.97 0.10
N SER A 66 9.60 -9.39 0.98
CA SER A 66 8.19 -9.60 0.67
C SER A 66 7.32 -8.99 1.77
N THR A 67 6.38 -8.12 1.41
CA THR A 67 5.56 -7.41 2.38
C THR A 67 4.62 -8.31 3.17
N CYS A 68 4.31 -9.51 2.65
CA CYS A 68 3.51 -10.52 3.35
C CYS A 68 4.32 -11.46 4.25
N SER A 69 5.66 -11.31 4.33
CA SER A 69 6.48 -12.12 5.23
C SER A 69 6.43 -11.60 6.66
N GLU A 70 6.46 -12.51 7.63
CA GLU A 70 6.46 -12.18 9.05
C GLU A 70 7.63 -11.26 9.42
N ASP A 71 8.80 -11.52 8.84
CA ASP A 71 9.99 -10.69 9.05
C ASP A 71 9.81 -9.25 8.59
N TYR A 72 8.93 -9.01 7.63
CA TYR A 72 8.61 -7.67 7.18
C TYR A 72 7.48 -7.04 7.99
N TYR A 73 6.31 -7.67 8.08
CA TYR A 73 5.14 -7.01 8.65
C TYR A 73 5.20 -6.88 10.19
N LYS A 74 6.05 -7.63 10.89
CA LYS A 74 6.28 -7.41 12.33
C LYS A 74 6.68 -5.97 12.64
N HIS A 75 7.50 -5.36 11.79
CA HIS A 75 7.91 -3.96 11.94
C HIS A 75 6.74 -2.98 11.71
N GLN A 76 5.82 -3.31 10.81
CA GLN A 76 4.59 -2.54 10.63
C GLN A 76 3.69 -2.64 11.85
N GLN A 77 3.61 -3.83 12.47
CA GLN A 77 2.85 -4.03 13.71
C GLN A 77 3.46 -3.27 14.88
N GLU A 78 4.78 -3.30 15.04
CA GLU A 78 5.50 -2.48 16.02
C GLU A 78 5.21 -0.98 15.82
N PHE A 79 5.33 -0.50 14.59
CA PHE A 79 5.03 0.89 14.26
C PHE A 79 3.56 1.27 14.54
N PHE A 80 2.62 0.37 14.28
CA PHE A 80 1.22 0.57 14.65
C PHE A 80 1.04 0.76 16.16
N LEU A 81 1.72 -0.06 16.97
CA LEU A 81 1.68 0.05 18.43
C LEU A 81 2.29 1.37 18.91
N ASP A 82 3.40 1.81 18.33
CA ASP A 82 3.99 3.12 18.63
C ASP A 82 3.02 4.28 18.34
N LEU A 83 2.27 4.19 17.25
CA LEU A 83 1.26 5.20 16.91
C LEU A 83 0.05 5.14 17.86
N TYR A 84 -0.34 3.95 18.28
CA TYR A 84 -1.40 3.74 19.25
C TYR A 84 -1.02 4.35 20.62
N ASP A 85 0.17 4.08 21.11
CA ASP A 85 0.67 4.60 22.39
C ASP A 85 0.79 6.14 22.38
N LYS A 86 1.02 6.73 21.21
CA LYS A 86 1.02 8.19 21.00
C LYS A 86 -0.37 8.79 20.82
N GLY A 87 -1.44 8.00 20.89
CA GLY A 87 -2.82 8.45 20.69
C GLY A 87 -3.14 8.90 19.26
N LEU A 88 -2.35 8.43 18.29
CA LEU A 88 -2.55 8.70 16.86
C LEU A 88 -3.42 7.66 16.17
N VAL A 89 -3.71 6.56 16.84
CA VAL A 89 -4.60 5.50 16.39
C VAL A 89 -5.71 5.31 17.42
N TYR A 90 -6.93 5.18 16.96
CA TYR A 90 -8.09 4.96 17.81
C TYR A 90 -9.08 4.00 17.16
N ARG A 91 -9.96 3.42 17.98
CA ARG A 91 -11.00 2.50 17.53
C ARG A 91 -12.36 3.17 17.63
N LYS A 92 -13.15 3.09 16.57
CA LYS A 92 -14.48 3.69 16.53
C LYS A 92 -15.42 2.87 15.67
N GLU A 93 -16.66 2.78 16.10
CA GLU A 93 -17.74 2.25 15.28
C GLU A 93 -18.13 3.29 14.23
N ASN A 94 -18.12 2.89 12.95
CA ASN A 94 -18.49 3.77 11.84
C ASN A 94 -19.18 2.98 10.73
N TYR A 95 -19.93 3.69 9.90
CA TYR A 95 -20.48 3.11 8.69
C TYR A 95 -19.40 3.00 7.62
N VAL A 96 -19.34 1.84 6.99
CA VAL A 96 -18.43 1.53 5.90
C VAL A 96 -19.24 1.09 4.68
N ASN A 97 -18.66 1.23 3.50
CA ASN A 97 -19.20 0.66 2.28
C ASN A 97 -18.80 -0.82 2.24
N TRP A 98 -19.77 -1.70 2.34
CA TRP A 98 -19.57 -3.15 2.35
C TRP A 98 -19.96 -3.74 1.01
N ASP A 99 -19.04 -4.49 0.41
CA ASP A 99 -19.32 -5.31 -0.77
C ASP A 99 -19.68 -6.72 -0.32
N PRO A 100 -20.93 -7.17 -0.55
CA PRO A 100 -21.38 -8.49 -0.08
C PRO A 100 -20.85 -9.66 -0.93
N VAL A 101 -20.33 -9.39 -2.13
CA VAL A 101 -19.77 -10.42 -3.02
C VAL A 101 -18.28 -10.62 -2.76
N ASP A 102 -17.53 -9.53 -2.67
CA ASP A 102 -16.11 -9.57 -2.32
C ASP A 102 -15.87 -9.70 -0.80
N GLU A 103 -16.95 -9.61 0.01
CA GLU A 103 -16.91 -9.69 1.49
C GLU A 103 -15.88 -8.76 2.11
N THR A 104 -15.86 -7.51 1.62
CA THR A 104 -14.85 -6.53 2.02
C THR A 104 -15.41 -5.12 2.17
N VAL A 105 -14.64 -4.28 2.86
CA VAL A 105 -14.89 -2.85 2.96
C VAL A 105 -14.27 -2.14 1.75
N LEU A 106 -15.05 -1.25 1.13
CA LEU A 106 -14.61 -0.43 0.01
C LEU A 106 -14.37 1.02 0.44
N ALA A 107 -13.29 1.60 -0.06
CA ALA A 107 -13.10 3.05 0.00
C ALA A 107 -14.13 3.77 -0.88
N ASN A 108 -14.35 5.06 -0.65
CA ASN A 108 -15.36 5.82 -1.41
C ASN A 108 -15.07 5.81 -2.92
N GLU A 109 -13.79 5.86 -3.31
CA GLU A 109 -13.31 5.83 -4.68
C GLU A 109 -13.55 4.47 -5.38
N GLN A 110 -13.81 3.44 -4.60
CA GLN A 110 -14.09 2.08 -5.08
C GLN A 110 -15.59 1.82 -5.24
N VAL A 111 -16.43 2.82 -4.96
CA VAL A 111 -17.89 2.76 -5.17
C VAL A 111 -18.24 3.61 -6.36
N VAL A 112 -18.73 2.98 -7.44
CA VAL A 112 -19.13 3.64 -8.67
C VAL A 112 -20.63 3.39 -8.87
N ASP A 113 -21.42 4.46 -8.93
CA ASP A 113 -22.89 4.40 -9.09
C ASP A 113 -23.57 3.47 -8.06
N GLY A 114 -23.08 3.50 -6.80
CA GLY A 114 -23.62 2.67 -5.72
C GLY A 114 -23.22 1.20 -5.77
N LYS A 115 -22.28 0.84 -6.65
CA LYS A 115 -21.79 -0.53 -6.83
C LYS A 115 -20.29 -0.63 -6.56
N GLY A 116 -19.89 -1.79 -6.11
CA GLY A 116 -18.46 -2.12 -5.99
C GLY A 116 -17.78 -2.10 -7.36
N TRP A 117 -16.71 -1.36 -7.48
CA TRP A 117 -15.97 -1.14 -8.74
C TRP A 117 -15.50 -2.43 -9.44
N ARG A 118 -15.33 -3.49 -8.67
CA ARG A 118 -14.84 -4.79 -9.14
C ARG A 118 -15.98 -5.81 -9.28
N SER A 119 -16.75 -6.01 -8.20
CA SER A 119 -17.80 -7.03 -8.16
C SER A 119 -19.03 -6.64 -8.96
N GLY A 120 -19.30 -5.33 -9.12
CA GLY A 120 -20.54 -4.79 -9.66
C GLY A 120 -21.74 -4.97 -8.70
N ALA A 121 -21.54 -5.52 -7.50
CA ALA A 121 -22.57 -5.71 -6.50
C ALA A 121 -23.03 -4.36 -5.92
N ILE A 122 -24.30 -4.26 -5.54
CA ILE A 122 -24.81 -3.11 -4.81
C ILE A 122 -24.12 -3.05 -3.45
N VAL A 123 -23.53 -1.90 -3.15
CA VAL A 123 -22.81 -1.67 -1.90
C VAL A 123 -23.79 -1.46 -0.76
N GLU A 124 -23.57 -2.16 0.34
CA GLU A 124 -24.33 -2.03 1.57
C GLU A 124 -23.64 -1.09 2.55
N ARG A 125 -24.42 -0.31 3.32
CA ARG A 125 -23.89 0.44 4.45
C ARG A 125 -23.92 -0.42 5.69
N LYS A 126 -22.73 -0.85 6.14
CA LYS A 126 -22.56 -1.71 7.32
C LYS A 126 -21.84 -0.97 8.43
N LYS A 127 -22.32 -1.14 9.64
CA LYS A 127 -21.71 -0.52 10.83
C LYS A 127 -20.67 -1.49 11.40
N LEU A 128 -19.41 -1.10 11.37
CA LEU A 128 -18.28 -1.90 11.84
C LEU A 128 -17.41 -1.10 12.81
N ASN A 129 -16.84 -1.82 13.77
CA ASN A 129 -15.86 -1.26 14.69
C ASN A 129 -14.47 -1.35 14.02
N GLN A 130 -13.95 -0.19 13.62
CA GLN A 130 -12.75 -0.06 12.80
C GLN A 130 -11.65 0.71 13.53
N TRP A 131 -10.41 0.50 13.11
CA TRP A 131 -9.27 1.30 13.49
C TRP A 131 -9.14 2.52 12.57
N PHE A 132 -8.83 3.67 13.17
CA PHE A 132 -8.65 4.93 12.47
C PHE A 132 -7.33 5.57 12.87
N PHE A 133 -6.63 6.13 11.89
CA PHE A 133 -5.51 7.03 12.13
C PHE A 133 -6.02 8.47 12.23
N ASN A 134 -5.57 9.21 13.23
CA ASN A 134 -5.94 10.61 13.42
C ASN A 134 -5.13 11.53 12.48
N ILE A 135 -5.26 11.31 11.17
CA ILE A 135 -4.49 12.02 10.15
C ILE A 135 -4.84 13.51 10.06
N SER A 136 -6.09 13.88 10.35
CA SER A 136 -6.55 15.26 10.29
C SER A 136 -5.82 16.19 11.27
N LYS A 137 -5.25 15.64 12.34
CA LYS A 137 -4.41 16.38 13.29
C LYS A 137 -3.21 17.05 12.63
N PHE A 138 -2.71 16.48 11.53
CA PHE A 138 -1.51 16.96 10.83
C PHE A 138 -1.80 17.80 9.60
N SER A 139 -3.07 18.06 9.27
CA SER A 139 -3.44 18.73 8.02
C SER A 139 -2.83 20.14 7.91
N GLU A 140 -2.79 20.91 9.01
CA GLU A 140 -2.20 22.24 9.02
C GLU A 140 -0.69 22.20 8.81
N ASP A 141 0.00 21.36 9.58
CA ASP A 141 1.45 21.22 9.50
C ASP A 141 1.89 20.74 8.12
N LEU A 142 1.11 19.84 7.50
CA LEU A 142 1.38 19.33 6.16
C LEU A 142 1.21 20.44 5.11
N LEU A 143 0.18 21.29 5.23
CA LEU A 143 -0.04 22.40 4.30
C LEU A 143 1.08 23.44 4.39
N GLN A 144 1.45 23.84 5.61
CA GLN A 144 2.55 24.79 5.84
C GLN A 144 3.89 24.19 5.39
N GLY A 145 4.11 22.90 5.63
CA GLY A 145 5.30 22.20 5.21
C GLY A 145 5.54 22.20 3.70
N LEU A 146 4.47 22.32 2.88
CA LEU A 146 4.62 22.42 1.42
C LEU A 146 5.34 23.67 0.98
N ASP A 147 5.19 24.76 1.70
CA ASP A 147 5.82 26.05 1.38
C ASP A 147 7.35 25.98 1.55
N ALA A 148 7.83 25.17 2.51
CA ALA A 148 9.25 24.95 2.75
C ALA A 148 9.94 24.05 1.71
N LEU A 149 9.20 23.41 0.81
CA LEU A 149 9.75 22.51 -0.21
C LEU A 149 10.21 23.28 -1.46
N GLU A 150 11.25 24.08 -1.34
CA GLU A 150 11.74 24.98 -2.39
C GLU A 150 12.07 24.28 -3.71
N ASN A 151 12.63 23.06 -3.64
CA ASN A 151 13.07 22.29 -4.82
C ASN A 151 11.95 21.46 -5.47
N TRP A 152 10.74 21.52 -4.95
CA TRP A 152 9.61 20.78 -5.53
C TRP A 152 8.95 21.57 -6.67
N PRO A 153 8.61 20.91 -7.79
CA PRO A 153 7.86 21.55 -8.87
C PRO A 153 6.51 22.08 -8.36
N ASN A 154 6.14 23.30 -8.75
CA ASN A 154 4.89 23.93 -8.34
C ASN A 154 3.66 23.08 -8.63
N LYS A 155 3.62 22.38 -9.77
CA LYS A 155 2.54 21.45 -10.11
C LYS A 155 2.36 20.37 -9.05
N VAL A 156 3.46 19.82 -8.52
CA VAL A 156 3.42 18.79 -7.47
C VAL A 156 2.91 19.39 -6.15
N LYS A 157 3.37 20.58 -5.77
CA LYS A 157 2.88 21.27 -4.56
C LYS A 157 1.37 21.50 -4.62
N VAL A 158 0.85 21.96 -5.76
CA VAL A 158 -0.60 22.16 -5.98
C VAL A 158 -1.37 20.83 -5.86
N MET A 159 -0.86 19.75 -6.45
CA MET A 159 -1.48 18.44 -6.34
C MET A 159 -1.53 17.97 -4.88
N GLN A 160 -0.44 18.11 -4.12
CA GLN A 160 -0.38 17.75 -2.71
C GLN A 160 -1.33 18.61 -1.86
N LYS A 161 -1.39 19.93 -2.09
CA LYS A 161 -2.33 20.82 -1.41
C LYS A 161 -3.79 20.40 -1.62
N ASN A 162 -4.14 20.06 -2.85
CA ASN A 162 -5.49 19.59 -3.18
C ASN A 162 -5.79 18.24 -2.56
N TRP A 163 -4.80 17.36 -2.48
CA TRP A 163 -4.93 16.03 -1.86
C TRP A 163 -5.15 16.12 -0.33
N ILE A 164 -4.44 17.00 0.36
CA ILE A 164 -4.62 17.21 1.81
C ILE A 164 -6.06 17.68 2.11
N GLY A 165 -6.66 18.47 1.24
CA GLY A 165 -8.10 18.73 1.23
C GLY A 165 -8.64 19.30 2.54
N LYS A 166 -7.93 20.26 3.16
CA LYS A 166 -8.43 20.92 4.38
C LYS A 166 -9.74 21.63 4.08
N SER A 167 -10.82 21.18 4.70
CA SER A 167 -12.08 21.94 4.74
C SER A 167 -11.95 23.08 5.76
N PHE A 168 -12.35 24.28 5.34
CA PHE A 168 -12.42 25.49 6.18
C PHE A 168 -13.73 25.54 6.93
#